data_daee81433872b1cee98a31434a913abd
#
_entry.id   daee81433872b1cee98a31434a913abd
#
_cell.length_a   1.000
_cell.length_b   1.000
_cell.length_c   1.000
_cell.angle_alpha   90.00
_cell.angle_beta   90.00
_cell.angle_gamma   90.00
#
_symmetry.space_group_name_H-M   'P 1'
#
loop_
_entity.id
_entity.type
_entity.pdbx_description
1 polymer ?
#
loop_
_entity_poly.entity_id
_entity_poly.type
_entity_poly.pdbx_seq_one_letter_code
_entity_poly.pdbx_strand_id
1 'polypeptide(L)'
;MTKLGTLYGISVGTGDPELITVKGLRILQRSQVVAFPVGKSGQAGMAEAIVASYLNPDQIRLPLNFPYVQDETVLTEAWDIAADQVWQYLKRGDDVSFACEGDISFYSTFNYLALTMRSRYPEF
;
A
#
# COMPACT_ATOMS: atom_id res chain seq x y z
N MET A 1 5.37 -24.87 7.50
CA MET A 1 6.05 -23.57 7.39
C MET A 1 5.22 -22.60 6.55
N THR A 2 4.86 -21.46 7.09
CA THR A 2 4.03 -20.50 6.36
C THR A 2 4.89 -19.74 5.35
N LYS A 3 4.46 -19.76 4.10
CA LYS A 3 5.13 -18.99 3.05
C LYS A 3 4.81 -17.51 3.24
N LEU A 4 5.81 -16.65 3.08
CA LEU A 4 5.60 -15.22 3.12
C LEU A 4 4.68 -14.76 1.99
N GLY A 5 3.82 -13.79 2.28
CA GLY A 5 3.05 -13.12 1.26
C GLY A 5 3.92 -12.18 0.42
N THR A 6 3.35 -11.64 -0.63
CA THR A 6 4.02 -10.72 -1.54
C THR A 6 3.42 -9.34 -1.42
N LEU A 7 4.29 -8.32 -1.40
CA LEU A 7 3.88 -6.92 -1.46
C LEU A 7 3.92 -6.48 -2.91
N TYR A 8 2.76 -6.05 -3.43
CA TYR A 8 2.64 -5.55 -4.80
C TYR A 8 2.41 -4.04 -4.79
N GLY A 9 3.09 -3.32 -5.66
CA GLY A 9 2.77 -1.92 -5.93
C GLY A 9 1.84 -1.85 -7.14
N ILE A 10 0.66 -1.29 -6.98
CA ILE A 10 -0.36 -1.22 -8.04
C ILE A 10 -0.65 0.24 -8.36
N SER A 11 -0.38 0.64 -9.60
CA SER A 11 -0.81 1.96 -10.07
C SER A 11 -2.29 1.90 -10.41
N VAL A 12 -3.09 2.77 -9.79
CA VAL A 12 -4.54 2.81 -10.00
C VAL A 12 -4.98 3.96 -10.89
N GLY A 13 -4.02 4.62 -11.55
CA GLY A 13 -4.31 5.73 -12.47
C GLY A 13 -4.43 7.06 -11.72
N THR A 14 -4.89 8.08 -12.44
CA THR A 14 -4.87 9.47 -11.97
C THR A 14 -6.22 10.01 -11.53
N GLY A 15 -7.20 9.16 -11.34
CA GLY A 15 -8.52 9.57 -10.86
C GLY A 15 -9.68 8.77 -11.43
N ASP A 16 -9.59 8.38 -12.68
CA ASP A 16 -10.62 7.57 -13.33
C ASP A 16 -10.35 6.09 -13.02
N PRO A 17 -11.29 5.38 -12.37
CA PRO A 17 -11.12 3.95 -12.06
C PRO A 17 -10.84 3.08 -13.29
N GLU A 18 -11.25 3.50 -14.47
CA GLU A 18 -11.02 2.72 -15.69
C GLU A 18 -9.58 2.80 -16.18
N LEU A 19 -8.74 3.66 -15.59
CA LEU A 19 -7.34 3.79 -15.98
C LEU A 19 -6.43 2.76 -15.35
N ILE A 20 -6.94 1.92 -14.44
CA ILE A 20 -6.16 0.83 -13.87
C ILE A 20 -5.94 -0.26 -14.94
N THR A 21 -4.74 -0.87 -14.94
CA THR A 21 -4.48 -1.96 -15.88
C THR A 21 -5.25 -3.21 -15.49
N VAL A 22 -5.51 -4.08 -16.46
CA VAL A 22 -6.19 -5.35 -16.20
C VAL A 22 -5.37 -6.22 -15.25
N LYS A 23 -4.05 -6.25 -15.43
CA LYS A 23 -3.17 -7.02 -14.55
C LYS A 23 -3.19 -6.47 -13.14
N GLY A 24 -3.11 -5.15 -12.99
CA GLY A 24 -3.17 -4.50 -11.68
C GLY A 24 -4.48 -4.80 -10.98
N LEU A 25 -5.59 -4.74 -11.71
CA LEU A 25 -6.90 -5.04 -11.17
C LEU A 25 -7.00 -6.49 -10.67
N ARG A 26 -6.48 -7.43 -11.44
CA ARG A 26 -6.49 -8.85 -11.04
C ARG A 26 -5.70 -9.08 -9.76
N ILE A 27 -4.52 -8.49 -9.65
CA ILE A 27 -3.69 -8.61 -8.44
C ILE A 27 -4.40 -7.97 -7.27
N LEU A 28 -4.96 -6.78 -7.47
CA LEU A 28 -5.68 -6.06 -6.44
C LEU A 28 -6.83 -6.90 -5.87
N GLN A 29 -7.63 -7.48 -6.75
CA GLN A 29 -8.83 -8.23 -6.34
C GLN A 29 -8.52 -9.56 -5.66
N ARG A 30 -7.36 -10.18 -5.95
CA ARG A 30 -6.99 -11.45 -5.33
C ARG A 30 -6.15 -11.29 -4.06
N SER A 31 -5.69 -10.09 -3.74
CA SER A 31 -4.90 -9.84 -2.54
C SER A 31 -5.81 -9.86 -1.31
N GLN A 32 -5.36 -10.47 -0.23
CA GLN A 32 -6.12 -10.49 1.02
C GLN A 32 -6.21 -9.10 1.64
N VAL A 33 -5.15 -8.30 1.45
CA VAL A 33 -5.04 -6.96 2.03
C VAL A 33 -4.80 -5.94 0.94
N VAL A 34 -5.52 -4.84 0.99
CA VAL A 34 -5.30 -3.69 0.11
C VAL A 34 -4.91 -2.50 0.97
N ALA A 35 -3.67 -2.08 0.84
CA ALA A 35 -3.14 -0.91 1.54
C ALA A 35 -3.21 0.31 0.64
N PHE A 36 -3.37 1.46 1.23
CA PHE A 36 -3.42 2.73 0.49
C PHE A 36 -2.98 3.86 1.40
N PRO A 37 -2.37 4.91 0.83
CA PRO A 37 -1.96 6.06 1.63
C PRO A 37 -3.16 6.89 2.05
N VAL A 38 -3.13 7.38 3.29
CA VAL A 38 -4.10 8.35 3.77
C VAL A 38 -3.37 9.60 4.23
N GLY A 39 -4.05 10.73 4.16
CA GLY A 39 -3.49 12.00 4.54
C GLY A 39 -3.46 12.21 6.04
N LYS A 40 -3.02 13.42 6.41
CA LYS A 40 -2.75 13.82 7.79
C LYS A 40 -3.91 13.63 8.76
N SER A 41 -5.14 13.73 8.30
CA SER A 41 -6.33 13.62 9.16
C SER A 41 -7.01 12.26 9.05
N GLY A 42 -6.36 11.27 8.42
CA GLY A 42 -6.98 9.98 8.17
C GLY A 42 -8.07 10.00 7.11
N GLN A 43 -8.18 11.10 6.36
CA GLN A 43 -9.15 11.19 5.28
C GLN A 43 -8.80 10.21 4.17
N ALA A 44 -9.82 9.62 3.57
CA ALA A 44 -9.66 8.74 2.42
C ALA A 44 -8.88 9.45 1.32
N GLY A 45 -7.79 8.85 0.88
CA GLY A 45 -7.01 9.36 -0.23
C GLY A 45 -7.67 9.03 -1.56
N MET A 46 -7.12 9.62 -2.62
CA MET A 46 -7.66 9.39 -3.97
C MET A 46 -7.52 7.93 -4.39
N ALA A 47 -6.43 7.27 -3.99
CA ALA A 47 -6.22 5.86 -4.34
C ALA A 47 -7.34 4.98 -3.75
N GLU A 48 -7.73 5.21 -2.51
CA GLU A 48 -8.84 4.48 -1.91
C GLU A 48 -10.14 4.70 -2.67
N ALA A 49 -10.44 5.95 -3.01
CA ALA A 49 -11.65 6.28 -3.75
C ALA A 49 -11.68 5.59 -5.12
N ILE A 50 -10.54 5.53 -5.80
CA ILE A 50 -10.44 4.90 -7.12
C ILE A 50 -10.73 3.40 -7.03
N VAL A 51 -10.19 2.71 -6.03
CA VAL A 51 -10.32 1.25 -5.97
C VAL A 51 -11.54 0.77 -5.21
N ALA A 52 -12.24 1.65 -4.51
CA ALA A 52 -13.35 1.25 -3.63
C ALA A 52 -14.40 0.40 -4.35
N SER A 53 -14.68 0.70 -5.61
CA SER A 53 -15.67 -0.05 -6.39
C SER A 53 -15.19 -1.44 -6.83
N TYR A 54 -13.89 -1.71 -6.75
CA TYR A 54 -13.30 -2.98 -7.17
C TYR A 54 -13.06 -3.95 -6.02
N LEU A 55 -13.12 -3.45 -4.77
CA LEU A 55 -12.77 -4.28 -3.62
C LEU A 55 -13.93 -5.15 -3.18
N ASN A 56 -13.61 -6.36 -2.77
CA ASN A 56 -14.59 -7.29 -2.21
C ASN A 56 -14.77 -7.04 -0.71
N PRO A 57 -15.95 -7.33 -0.14
CA PRO A 57 -16.17 -7.12 1.30
C PRO A 57 -15.21 -7.92 2.19
N ASP A 58 -14.68 -9.05 1.68
CA ASP A 58 -13.79 -9.90 2.46
C ASP A 58 -12.36 -9.39 2.52
N GLN A 59 -12.01 -8.42 1.67
CA GLN A 59 -10.66 -7.88 1.66
C GLN A 59 -10.44 -6.91 2.82
N ILE A 60 -9.26 -6.99 3.42
CA ILE A 60 -8.86 -6.08 4.50
C ILE A 60 -8.37 -4.78 3.87
N ARG A 61 -8.93 -3.66 4.31
CA ARG A 61 -8.48 -2.33 3.90
C ARG A 61 -7.50 -1.81 4.94
N LEU A 62 -6.29 -1.52 4.51
CA LEU A 62 -5.22 -1.09 5.41
C LEU A 62 -4.78 0.34 5.07
N PRO A 63 -5.30 1.35 5.76
CA PRO A 63 -4.83 2.72 5.55
C PRO A 63 -3.45 2.89 6.18
N LEU A 64 -2.53 3.47 5.41
CA LEU A 64 -1.18 3.76 5.88
C LEU A 64 -1.02 5.27 5.94
N ASN A 65 -0.69 5.79 7.11
CA ASN A 65 -0.59 7.22 7.32
C ASN A 65 0.78 7.74 6.89
N PHE A 66 0.79 8.61 5.87
CA PHE A 66 1.99 9.27 5.38
C PHE A 66 1.79 10.78 5.49
N PRO A 67 2.24 11.40 6.59
CA PRO A 67 2.05 12.83 6.78
C PRO A 67 2.84 13.65 5.75
N TYR A 68 2.24 14.73 5.28
CA TYR A 68 2.89 15.67 4.38
C TYR A 68 3.72 16.67 5.21
N VAL A 69 4.88 16.21 5.69
CA VAL A 69 5.78 17.02 6.48
C VAL A 69 7.20 16.88 5.94
N GLN A 70 8.04 17.89 6.21
CA GLN A 70 9.43 17.86 5.76
C GLN A 70 10.38 17.32 6.84
N ASP A 71 9.88 17.08 8.04
CA ASP A 71 10.69 16.56 9.14
C ASP A 71 11.04 15.09 8.87
N GLU A 72 12.33 14.83 8.67
CA GLU A 72 12.80 13.47 8.36
C GLU A 72 12.54 12.48 9.48
N THR A 73 12.58 12.92 10.72
CA THR A 73 12.30 12.02 11.87
C THR A 73 10.84 11.56 11.84
N VAL A 74 9.92 12.48 11.58
CA VAL A 74 8.49 12.15 11.51
C VAL A 74 8.23 11.23 10.32
N LEU A 75 8.85 11.49 9.17
CA LEU A 75 8.70 10.65 7.99
C LEU A 75 9.26 9.25 8.23
N THR A 76 10.45 9.15 8.85
CA THR A 76 11.06 7.86 9.14
C THR A 76 10.19 7.03 10.07
N GLU A 77 9.63 7.64 11.10
CA GLU A 77 8.71 6.95 12.00
C GLU A 77 7.46 6.47 11.27
N ALA A 78 6.92 7.29 10.37
CA ALA A 78 5.74 6.90 9.59
C ALA A 78 6.06 5.70 8.67
N TRP A 79 7.23 5.68 8.03
CA TRP A 79 7.66 4.54 7.21
C TRP A 79 7.83 3.28 8.05
N ASP A 80 8.42 3.41 9.24
CA ASP A 80 8.60 2.27 10.14
C ASP A 80 7.26 1.69 10.58
N ILE A 81 6.32 2.55 10.96
CA ILE A 81 4.99 2.12 11.38
C ILE A 81 4.26 1.43 10.22
N ALA A 82 4.33 2.03 9.01
CA ALA A 82 3.69 1.45 7.84
C ALA A 82 4.29 0.08 7.51
N ALA A 83 5.62 -0.04 7.56
CA ALA A 83 6.30 -1.30 7.30
C ALA A 83 5.89 -2.37 8.32
N ASP A 84 5.78 -2.02 9.59
CA ASP A 84 5.35 -2.96 10.62
C ASP A 84 3.92 -3.42 10.40
N GLN A 85 3.03 -2.52 10.01
CA GLN A 85 1.63 -2.87 9.72
C GLN A 85 1.53 -3.83 8.54
N VAL A 86 2.28 -3.58 7.47
CA VAL A 86 2.30 -4.45 6.29
C VAL A 86 2.89 -5.81 6.65
N TRP A 87 3.98 -5.82 7.44
CA TRP A 87 4.64 -7.07 7.80
C TRP A 87 3.74 -8.02 8.57
N GLN A 88 2.82 -7.51 9.41
CA GLN A 88 1.88 -8.35 10.13
C GLN A 88 1.10 -9.29 9.21
N TYR A 89 0.78 -8.82 8.01
CA TYR A 89 0.03 -9.62 7.04
C TYR A 89 0.94 -10.50 6.19
N LEU A 90 2.09 -9.96 5.76
CA LEU A 90 3.02 -10.73 4.92
C LEU A 90 3.58 -11.95 5.65
N LYS A 91 3.91 -11.81 6.93
CA LYS A 91 4.51 -12.91 7.69
C LYS A 91 3.57 -14.07 7.88
N ARG A 92 2.25 -13.85 7.83
CA ARG A 92 1.26 -14.92 7.93
C ARG A 92 0.83 -15.47 6.58
N GLY A 93 1.45 -15.01 5.49
CA GLY A 93 1.20 -15.52 4.16
C GLY A 93 0.20 -14.74 3.33
N ASP A 94 -0.35 -13.64 3.84
CA ASP A 94 -1.27 -12.79 3.08
C ASP A 94 -0.52 -11.92 2.08
N ASP A 95 -1.06 -11.77 0.88
CA ASP A 95 -0.56 -10.81 -0.09
C ASP A 95 -1.13 -9.43 0.21
N VAL A 96 -0.29 -8.42 0.08
CA VAL A 96 -0.67 -7.02 0.27
C VAL A 96 -0.46 -6.28 -1.03
N SER A 97 -1.53 -5.67 -1.54
CA SER A 97 -1.43 -4.75 -2.68
C SER A 97 -1.44 -3.32 -2.15
N PHE A 98 -0.42 -2.55 -2.52
CA PHE A 98 -0.36 -1.12 -2.18
C PHE A 98 -0.87 -0.33 -3.39
N ALA A 99 -2.05 0.25 -3.25
CA ALA A 99 -2.71 1.00 -4.31
C ALA A 99 -2.17 2.42 -4.34
N CYS A 100 -1.60 2.82 -5.48
CA CYS A 100 -0.99 4.13 -5.67
C CYS A 100 -1.61 4.85 -6.84
N GLU A 101 -1.79 6.17 -6.71
CA GLU A 101 -2.10 6.99 -7.88
C GLU A 101 -0.93 6.95 -8.86
N GLY A 102 -1.20 7.16 -10.12
CA GLY A 102 -0.20 7.02 -11.18
C GLY A 102 0.72 8.22 -11.37
N ASP A 103 1.16 8.88 -10.31
CA ASP A 103 2.12 9.97 -10.43
C ASP A 103 3.48 9.60 -9.80
N ILE A 104 4.47 10.46 -10.04
CA ILE A 104 5.84 10.22 -9.59
C ILE A 104 5.93 10.12 -8.06
N SER A 105 5.09 10.87 -7.33
CA SER A 105 5.07 10.85 -5.87
C SER A 105 4.75 9.46 -5.32
N PHE A 106 3.91 8.72 -6.00
CA PHE A 106 3.51 7.39 -5.56
C PHE A 106 4.57 6.34 -5.78
N TYR A 107 5.29 6.40 -6.89
CA TYR A 107 6.40 5.50 -7.10
C TYR A 107 7.44 5.67 -5.99
N SER A 108 7.68 6.93 -5.58
CA SER A 108 8.58 7.21 -4.46
C SER A 108 8.04 6.62 -3.17
N THR A 109 6.76 6.76 -2.88
CA THR A 109 6.13 6.24 -1.67
C THR A 109 6.28 4.73 -1.59
N PHE A 110 5.95 4.02 -2.67
CA PHE A 110 6.10 2.56 -2.70
C PHE A 110 7.57 2.14 -2.53
N ASN A 111 8.48 2.82 -3.20
CA ASN A 111 9.90 2.52 -3.10
C ASN A 111 10.43 2.69 -1.68
N TYR A 112 10.06 3.77 -1.00
CA TYR A 112 10.46 3.98 0.39
C TYR A 112 9.90 2.92 1.31
N LEU A 113 8.65 2.53 1.11
CA LEU A 113 8.05 1.44 1.89
C LEU A 113 8.83 0.14 1.69
N ALA A 114 9.13 -0.22 0.44
CA ALA A 114 9.86 -1.44 0.13
C ALA A 114 11.28 -1.42 0.71
N LEU A 115 11.97 -0.28 0.63
CA LEU A 115 13.30 -0.13 1.22
C LEU A 115 13.27 -0.27 2.73
N THR A 116 12.29 0.35 3.39
CA THR A 116 12.12 0.24 4.83
C THR A 116 11.86 -1.21 5.23
N MET A 117 11.03 -1.91 4.48
CA MET A 117 10.74 -3.32 4.75
C MET A 117 11.98 -4.19 4.63
N ARG A 118 12.80 -3.97 3.61
CA ARG A 118 14.05 -4.72 3.45
C ARG A 118 15.03 -4.47 4.58
N SER A 119 15.08 -3.24 5.07
CA SER A 119 15.96 -2.87 6.18
C SER A 119 15.52 -3.51 7.50
N ARG A 120 14.21 -3.52 7.77
CA ARG A 120 13.67 -4.02 9.03
C ARG A 120 13.44 -5.53 9.02
N TYR A 121 13.15 -6.10 7.86
CA TYR A 121 12.76 -7.52 7.74
C TYR A 121 13.57 -8.18 6.63
N PRO A 122 14.74 -8.72 6.96
CA PRO A 122 15.62 -9.32 5.93
C PRO A 122 14.98 -10.46 5.15
N GLU A 123 13.94 -11.10 5.69
CA GLU A 123 13.21 -12.18 5.01
C GLU A 123 12.32 -11.66 3.87
N PHE A 124 12.04 -10.39 3.89
CA PHE A 124 11.18 -9.76 2.88
C PHE A 124 11.74 -9.83 1.46
#